data_fc61ba520e8757081fab539556f95e54
#
_entry.id   fc61ba520e8757081fab539556f95e54
#
_cell.length_a   1.000
_cell.length_b   1.000
_cell.length_c   1.000
_cell.angle_alpha   90.00
_cell.angle_beta   90.00
_cell.angle_gamma   90.00
#
_symmetry.space_group_name_H-M   'P 1'
#
loop_
_entity.id
_entity.type
_entity.pdbx_description
1 polymer ?
#
loop_
_entity_poly.entity_id
_entity_poly.type
_entity_poly.pdbx_seq_one_letter_code
_entity_poly.pdbx_strand_id
1 'polypeptide(L)'
;MPTLSLINFNIVCATLGGFISVFGLVSYLFKERFYLSEALISLLAGVAFSPHAANFIRPLDYALGADQNLDQITLCFTRLVLGVQLVLAGVQLPKRYLQLEWKSLSLLLGPGMAAMWMCSALVIWALVPNLSFLHALAVGACVTPTDPVLSNSIVKGKFADKNVPQPLQRIIVAESGANDGLGYPFLFFALYLIQYTGMGGEGFSGGAGKAMGLWFYETWAYTILLSVGYGVTVGWVSRELLHWAEEKHYVDRESFLVFAIALALFIVGTCGLIGTDDLLACFVAGNVFTQDDWFRLETMDDSLQPTIDMLLNLAVFMWFGAVCPWHLFVDNNVIPIYRLIPLGVLILLVRRMPIIFAMHKYIDQIESLFQATFVGFFGPIGVGAVFYLSVSREYLDRIIVDGEVRADAQHVSDTIEVVVWFLVICSIVVHGLSIPFAKAGYYLPRTISQVISTSTGDNEPISLASNSHTHSTATHDNVEATSRRTRRLDISLPTSMSRSHTPQPVAFQIGRSVIRPTSPSSDAQIGSGSGEEPARPVTLLPKSATMGESTRTE
;
A
#
# COMPACT_ATOMS: atom_id res chain seq x y z
N MET A 1 -26.03 25.86 -28.62
CA MET A 1 -25.59 25.72 -27.21
C MET A 1 -25.86 24.30 -26.77
N PRO A 2 -24.97 23.64 -26.01
CA PRO A 2 -25.26 22.32 -25.50
C PRO A 2 -26.49 22.37 -24.58
N THR A 3 -27.38 21.41 -24.72
CA THR A 3 -28.62 21.32 -23.93
C THR A 3 -28.40 20.78 -22.52
N LEU A 4 -27.18 20.24 -22.23
CA LEU A 4 -26.77 19.72 -20.94
C LEU A 4 -25.87 20.76 -20.22
N SER A 5 -26.15 21.02 -18.95
CA SER A 5 -25.31 21.87 -18.12
C SER A 5 -23.94 21.21 -17.86
N LEU A 6 -22.87 22.00 -17.89
CA LEU A 6 -21.55 21.57 -17.43
C LEU A 6 -21.58 21.54 -15.90
N ILE A 7 -21.75 20.34 -15.36
CA ILE A 7 -21.72 20.11 -13.90
C ILE A 7 -20.35 19.55 -13.48
N ASN A 8 -19.98 19.80 -12.24
CA ASN A 8 -18.73 19.31 -11.65
C ASN A 8 -18.55 17.79 -11.83
N PHE A 9 -19.63 17.03 -11.78
CA PHE A 9 -19.61 15.58 -12.01
C PHE A 9 -18.95 15.21 -13.36
N ASN A 10 -19.32 15.89 -14.46
CA ASN A 10 -18.73 15.62 -15.77
C ASN A 10 -17.23 15.92 -15.81
N ILE A 11 -16.79 16.97 -15.12
CA ILE A 11 -15.38 17.34 -15.03
C ILE A 11 -14.60 16.28 -14.23
N VAL A 12 -15.14 15.82 -13.10
CA VAL A 12 -14.52 14.75 -12.29
C VAL A 12 -14.38 13.46 -13.07
N CYS A 13 -15.45 13.02 -13.74
CA CYS A 13 -15.42 11.80 -14.56
C CYS A 13 -14.39 11.92 -15.70
N ALA A 14 -14.35 13.06 -16.39
CA ALA A 14 -13.39 13.30 -17.46
C ALA A 14 -11.95 13.33 -16.95
N THR A 15 -11.71 13.98 -15.81
CA THR A 15 -10.37 14.10 -15.19
C THR A 15 -9.88 12.76 -14.67
N LEU A 16 -10.70 12.05 -13.88
CA LEU A 16 -10.35 10.76 -13.30
C LEU A 16 -10.19 9.70 -14.41
N GLY A 17 -11.16 9.57 -15.29
CA GLY A 17 -11.11 8.62 -16.40
C GLY A 17 -9.97 8.91 -17.38
N GLY A 18 -9.73 10.17 -17.69
CA GLY A 18 -8.61 10.62 -18.52
C GLY A 18 -7.27 10.29 -17.86
N PHE A 19 -7.11 10.60 -16.56
CA PHE A 19 -5.89 10.27 -15.82
C PHE A 19 -5.64 8.76 -15.76
N ILE A 20 -6.63 7.94 -15.40
CA ILE A 20 -6.49 6.48 -15.32
C ILE A 20 -6.14 5.91 -16.71
N SER A 21 -6.74 6.42 -17.78
CA SER A 21 -6.44 5.98 -19.15
C SER A 21 -5.00 6.32 -19.55
N VAL A 22 -4.58 7.56 -19.35
CA VAL A 22 -3.20 8.00 -19.66
C VAL A 22 -2.19 7.26 -18.78
N PHE A 23 -2.47 7.16 -17.48
CA PHE A 23 -1.63 6.40 -16.56
C PHE A 23 -1.50 4.93 -16.99
N GLY A 24 -2.61 4.28 -17.41
CA GLY A 24 -2.60 2.91 -17.91
C GLY A 24 -1.68 2.70 -19.11
N LEU A 25 -1.63 3.67 -20.04
CA LEU A 25 -0.73 3.62 -21.21
C LEU A 25 0.75 3.68 -20.84
N VAL A 26 1.10 4.37 -19.76
CA VAL A 26 2.50 4.59 -19.34
C VAL A 26 2.87 3.90 -18.03
N SER A 27 1.92 3.20 -17.39
CA SER A 27 2.09 2.57 -16.07
C SER A 27 3.27 1.60 -16.02
N TYR A 28 3.46 0.79 -17.05
CA TYR A 28 4.60 -0.11 -17.17
C TYR A 28 5.93 0.65 -17.15
N LEU A 29 6.01 1.77 -17.85
CA LEU A 29 7.20 2.62 -17.88
C LEU A 29 7.52 3.20 -16.49
N PHE A 30 6.51 3.73 -15.81
CA PHE A 30 6.70 4.33 -14.48
C PHE A 30 7.03 3.27 -13.42
N LYS A 31 6.29 2.17 -13.37
CA LYS A 31 6.48 1.10 -12.37
C LYS A 31 7.73 0.26 -12.60
N GLU A 32 7.95 -0.19 -13.83
CA GLU A 32 8.96 -1.21 -14.13
C GLU A 32 10.31 -0.62 -14.58
N ARG A 33 10.33 0.54 -15.21
CA ARG A 33 11.56 1.18 -15.68
C ARG A 33 12.06 2.26 -14.74
N PHE A 34 11.17 3.14 -14.26
CA PHE A 34 11.54 4.23 -13.35
C PHE A 34 11.35 3.87 -11.88
N TYR A 35 10.60 2.81 -11.56
CA TYR A 35 10.30 2.37 -10.18
C TYR A 35 9.62 3.44 -9.32
N LEU A 36 8.84 4.31 -9.94
CA LEU A 36 8.04 5.32 -9.27
C LEU A 36 6.80 4.69 -8.66
N SER A 37 6.43 5.10 -7.45
CA SER A 37 5.21 4.61 -6.82
C SER A 37 3.97 5.23 -7.47
N GLU A 38 2.90 4.46 -7.54
CA GLU A 38 1.59 4.92 -8.03
C GLU A 38 1.07 6.08 -7.18
N ALA A 39 1.26 5.99 -5.86
CA ALA A 39 0.85 6.99 -4.91
C ALA A 39 1.46 8.37 -5.21
N LEU A 40 2.76 8.42 -5.51
CA LEU A 40 3.44 9.66 -5.85
C LEU A 40 2.91 10.27 -7.14
N ILE A 41 2.71 9.45 -8.18
CA ILE A 41 2.22 9.94 -9.48
C ILE A 41 0.80 10.47 -9.33
N SER A 42 -0.06 9.76 -8.58
CA SER A 42 -1.43 10.16 -8.33
C SER A 42 -1.52 11.43 -7.48
N LEU A 43 -0.67 11.56 -6.46
CA LEU A 43 -0.55 12.78 -5.66
C LEU A 43 -0.20 13.99 -6.55
N LEU A 44 0.82 13.86 -7.41
CA LEU A 44 1.23 14.92 -8.32
C LEU A 44 0.11 15.26 -9.34
N ALA A 45 -0.61 14.28 -9.82
CA ALA A 45 -1.79 14.50 -10.67
C ALA A 45 -2.89 15.25 -9.90
N GLY A 46 -3.14 14.88 -8.63
CA GLY A 46 -4.07 15.58 -7.76
C GLY A 46 -3.70 17.05 -7.55
N VAL A 47 -2.43 17.34 -7.32
CA VAL A 47 -1.91 18.73 -7.25
C VAL A 47 -2.13 19.47 -8.56
N ALA A 48 -1.80 18.83 -9.69
CA ALA A 48 -1.97 19.45 -11.00
C ALA A 48 -3.43 19.74 -11.35
N PHE A 49 -4.36 18.91 -10.88
CA PHE A 49 -5.80 19.09 -11.12
C PHE A 49 -6.51 19.91 -10.03
N SER A 50 -5.82 20.23 -8.94
CA SER A 50 -6.36 20.97 -7.79
C SER A 50 -6.79 22.41 -8.15
N PRO A 51 -7.53 23.08 -7.24
CA PRO A 51 -7.90 24.48 -7.39
C PRO A 51 -6.69 25.43 -7.51
N HIS A 52 -5.52 25.01 -7.02
CA HIS A 52 -4.27 25.79 -7.08
C HIS A 52 -3.57 25.74 -8.44
N ALA A 53 -3.97 24.82 -9.34
CA ALA A 53 -3.36 24.69 -10.68
C ALA A 53 -4.44 24.69 -11.78
N ALA A 54 -4.83 23.51 -12.32
CA ALA A 54 -5.78 23.43 -13.42
C ALA A 54 -7.25 23.63 -13.02
N ASN A 55 -7.59 23.56 -11.74
CA ASN A 55 -8.93 23.75 -11.19
C ASN A 55 -10.00 22.81 -11.78
N PHE A 56 -9.60 21.56 -12.08
CA PHE A 56 -10.53 20.51 -12.56
C PHE A 56 -11.20 19.81 -11.39
N ILE A 57 -10.45 19.50 -10.32
CA ILE A 57 -10.99 18.92 -9.10
C ILE A 57 -11.20 20.05 -8.11
N ARG A 58 -12.45 20.25 -7.68
CA ARG A 58 -12.88 21.33 -6.80
C ARG A 58 -13.46 20.78 -5.50
N PRO A 59 -12.67 20.40 -4.51
CA PRO A 59 -13.16 19.72 -3.32
C PRO A 59 -14.23 20.52 -2.55
N LEU A 60 -14.06 21.85 -2.42
CA LEU A 60 -15.03 22.71 -1.74
C LEU A 60 -16.40 22.76 -2.45
N ASP A 61 -16.42 22.68 -3.79
CA ASP A 61 -17.70 22.64 -4.52
C ASP A 61 -18.47 21.35 -4.21
N TYR A 62 -17.76 20.22 -4.01
CA TYR A 62 -18.37 18.94 -3.62
C TYR A 62 -18.85 18.97 -2.17
N ALA A 63 -18.19 19.74 -1.33
CA ALA A 63 -18.52 19.97 0.07
C ALA A 63 -19.56 21.09 0.28
N LEU A 64 -20.22 21.58 -0.78
CA LEU A 64 -21.18 22.68 -0.73
C LEU A 64 -20.61 23.97 -0.12
N GLY A 65 -19.30 24.19 -0.25
CA GLY A 65 -18.60 25.36 0.26
C GLY A 65 -18.31 25.35 1.76
N ALA A 66 -18.49 24.21 2.44
CA ALA A 66 -18.24 24.09 3.89
C ALA A 66 -17.05 23.17 4.16
N ASP A 67 -16.05 23.65 4.90
CA ASP A 67 -14.84 22.86 5.25
C ASP A 67 -15.19 21.62 6.09
N GLN A 68 -16.16 21.71 6.99
CA GLN A 68 -16.63 20.57 7.78
C GLN A 68 -17.16 19.43 6.90
N ASN A 69 -17.87 19.74 5.81
CA ASN A 69 -18.34 18.74 4.87
C ASN A 69 -17.15 18.12 4.09
N LEU A 70 -16.11 18.90 3.80
CA LEU A 70 -14.91 18.42 3.15
C LEU A 70 -14.16 17.42 4.03
N ASP A 71 -14.03 17.71 5.32
CA ASP A 71 -13.45 16.80 6.30
C ASP A 71 -14.25 15.50 6.39
N GLN A 72 -15.59 15.57 6.41
CA GLN A 72 -16.48 14.41 6.42
C GLN A 72 -16.35 13.57 5.12
N ILE A 73 -16.28 14.20 3.97
CA ILE A 73 -16.06 13.49 2.68
C ILE A 73 -14.70 12.79 2.72
N THR A 74 -13.66 13.48 3.18
CA THR A 74 -12.32 12.92 3.28
C THR A 74 -12.27 11.75 4.27
N LEU A 75 -12.91 11.89 5.44
CA LEU A 75 -13.05 10.81 6.43
C LEU A 75 -13.77 9.59 5.84
N CYS A 76 -14.93 9.78 5.22
CA CYS A 76 -15.68 8.67 4.64
C CYS A 76 -14.91 7.99 3.50
N PHE A 77 -14.21 8.77 2.68
CA PHE A 77 -13.45 8.24 1.56
C PHE A 77 -12.21 7.47 2.03
N THR A 78 -11.43 8.01 2.95
CA THR A 78 -10.27 7.30 3.52
C THR A 78 -10.69 6.02 4.24
N ARG A 79 -11.78 6.07 5.00
CA ARG A 79 -12.38 4.92 5.69
C ARG A 79 -12.81 3.81 4.73
N LEU A 80 -13.45 4.18 3.62
CA LEU A 80 -13.84 3.23 2.56
C LEU A 80 -12.62 2.55 1.93
N VAL A 81 -11.62 3.33 1.55
CA VAL A 81 -10.39 2.84 0.92
C VAL A 81 -9.64 1.92 1.88
N LEU A 82 -9.42 2.35 3.13
CA LEU A 82 -8.75 1.54 4.15
C LEU A 82 -9.51 0.25 4.44
N GLY A 83 -10.83 0.30 4.61
CA GLY A 83 -11.63 -0.89 4.89
C GLY A 83 -11.47 -1.97 3.82
N VAL A 84 -11.58 -1.59 2.54
CA VAL A 84 -11.37 -2.53 1.42
C VAL A 84 -9.94 -3.07 1.41
N GLN A 85 -8.95 -2.21 1.55
CA GLN A 85 -7.56 -2.62 1.49
C GLN A 85 -7.12 -3.47 2.68
N LEU A 86 -7.68 -3.23 3.87
CA LEU A 86 -7.39 -4.03 5.06
C LEU A 86 -7.99 -5.44 4.97
N VAL A 87 -9.19 -5.60 4.41
CA VAL A 87 -9.72 -6.95 4.12
C VAL A 87 -8.84 -7.66 3.10
N LEU A 88 -8.46 -6.98 2.01
CA LEU A 88 -7.59 -7.56 0.99
C LEU A 88 -6.19 -7.90 1.55
N ALA A 89 -5.63 -7.06 2.42
CA ALA A 89 -4.36 -7.34 3.11
C ALA A 89 -4.48 -8.58 4.01
N GLY A 90 -5.58 -8.70 4.76
CA GLY A 90 -5.88 -9.89 5.58
C GLY A 90 -6.02 -11.17 4.75
N VAL A 91 -6.73 -11.09 3.61
CA VAL A 91 -6.93 -12.22 2.68
C VAL A 91 -5.62 -12.68 2.02
N GLN A 92 -4.69 -11.78 1.75
CA GLN A 92 -3.42 -12.11 1.11
C GLN A 92 -2.41 -12.82 2.03
N LEU A 93 -2.61 -12.78 3.35
CA LEU A 93 -1.75 -13.48 4.30
C LEU A 93 -1.97 -15.00 4.24
N PRO A 94 -0.91 -15.81 4.43
CA PRO A 94 -1.04 -17.26 4.44
C PRO A 94 -1.91 -17.77 5.59
N LYS A 95 -2.32 -19.03 5.48
CA LYS A 95 -3.08 -19.77 6.49
C LYS A 95 -2.60 -19.50 7.92
N ARG A 96 -3.52 -19.04 8.78
CA ARG A 96 -3.29 -18.80 10.22
C ARG A 96 -2.07 -17.92 10.53
N TYR A 97 -1.73 -16.97 9.64
CA TYR A 97 -0.51 -16.19 9.75
C TYR A 97 -0.42 -15.42 11.08
N LEU A 98 -1.48 -14.75 11.50
CA LEU A 98 -1.51 -14.01 12.77
C LEU A 98 -1.28 -14.92 13.99
N GLN A 99 -1.75 -16.18 13.92
CA GLN A 99 -1.56 -17.16 15.00
C GLN A 99 -0.13 -17.74 15.01
N LEU A 100 0.46 -17.94 13.84
CA LEU A 100 1.82 -18.50 13.73
C LEU A 100 2.88 -17.47 14.12
N GLU A 101 2.69 -16.24 13.66
CA GLU A 101 3.67 -15.15 13.84
C GLU A 101 3.31 -14.19 14.98
N TRP A 102 2.48 -14.66 15.93
CA TRP A 102 1.96 -13.83 17.03
C TRP A 102 3.06 -13.16 17.86
N LYS A 103 4.24 -13.81 18.03
CA LYS A 103 5.36 -13.27 18.79
C LYS A 103 5.97 -12.04 18.11
N SER A 104 6.32 -12.17 16.83
CA SER A 104 6.87 -11.08 16.03
C SER A 104 5.86 -9.93 15.91
N LEU A 105 4.59 -10.25 15.67
CA LEU A 105 3.51 -9.25 15.58
C LEU A 105 3.27 -8.55 16.92
N SER A 106 3.25 -9.28 18.04
CA SER A 106 3.06 -8.66 19.36
C SER A 106 4.21 -7.71 19.72
N LEU A 107 5.44 -8.03 19.32
CA LEU A 107 6.58 -7.12 19.50
C LEU A 107 6.45 -5.85 18.65
N LEU A 108 6.02 -5.97 17.41
CA LEU A 108 5.84 -4.83 16.50
C LEU A 108 4.66 -3.95 16.91
N LEU A 109 3.51 -4.58 17.22
CA LEU A 109 2.26 -3.87 17.53
C LEU A 109 2.18 -3.35 18.97
N GLY A 110 2.86 -3.98 19.92
CA GLY A 110 2.92 -3.54 21.33
C GLY A 110 4.08 -2.57 21.56
N PRO A 111 5.24 -3.05 22.02
CA PRO A 111 6.38 -2.18 22.34
C PRO A 111 6.93 -1.43 21.12
N GLY A 112 6.88 -2.01 19.92
CA GLY A 112 7.30 -1.35 18.70
C GLY A 112 6.47 -0.10 18.41
N MET A 113 5.15 -0.26 18.36
CA MET A 113 4.22 0.84 18.10
C MET A 113 4.24 1.88 19.23
N ALA A 114 4.32 1.46 20.51
CA ALA A 114 4.43 2.36 21.64
C ALA A 114 5.71 3.22 21.58
N ALA A 115 6.84 2.63 21.19
CA ALA A 115 8.08 3.37 21.02
C ALA A 115 8.03 4.31 19.81
N MET A 116 7.43 3.91 18.69
CA MET A 116 7.21 4.78 17.54
C MET A 116 6.35 6.00 17.91
N TRP A 117 5.28 5.79 18.67
CA TRP A 117 4.43 6.85 19.21
C TRP A 117 5.22 7.82 20.09
N MET A 118 5.98 7.29 21.05
CA MET A 118 6.78 8.10 21.97
C MET A 118 7.88 8.89 21.22
N CYS A 119 8.58 8.27 20.27
CA CYS A 119 9.58 8.95 19.45
C CYS A 119 8.95 10.09 18.62
N SER A 120 7.80 9.83 18.01
CA SER A 120 7.07 10.85 17.25
C SER A 120 6.66 12.01 18.13
N ALA A 121 6.06 11.73 19.28
CA ALA A 121 5.63 12.76 20.23
C ALA A 121 6.81 13.60 20.75
N LEU A 122 7.96 12.98 21.07
CA LEU A 122 9.15 13.70 21.51
C LEU A 122 9.71 14.64 20.44
N VAL A 123 9.78 14.21 19.19
CA VAL A 123 10.25 15.03 18.07
C VAL A 123 9.28 16.19 17.81
N ILE A 124 7.96 15.93 17.83
CA ILE A 124 6.93 16.95 17.66
C ILE A 124 7.02 17.97 18.80
N TRP A 125 7.08 17.52 20.04
CA TRP A 125 7.19 18.38 21.21
C TRP A 125 8.45 19.27 21.19
N ALA A 126 9.56 18.75 20.71
CA ALA A 126 10.82 19.50 20.64
C ALA A 126 10.83 20.59 19.55
N LEU A 127 10.07 20.39 18.46
CA LEU A 127 10.12 21.29 17.30
C LEU A 127 8.91 22.21 17.18
N VAL A 128 7.72 21.81 17.65
CA VAL A 128 6.53 22.65 17.62
C VAL A 128 6.54 23.61 18.83
N PRO A 129 6.53 24.93 18.60
CA PRO A 129 6.55 25.91 19.68
C PRO A 129 5.27 25.83 20.54
N ASN A 130 5.40 26.10 21.83
CA ASN A 130 4.30 26.24 22.79
C ASN A 130 3.34 25.03 22.87
N LEU A 131 3.78 23.86 22.40
CA LEU A 131 2.99 22.62 22.45
C LEU A 131 3.29 21.87 23.76
N SER A 132 2.25 21.46 24.49
CA SER A 132 2.44 20.58 25.65
C SER A 132 2.81 19.16 25.19
N PHE A 133 3.50 18.39 26.06
CA PHE A 133 3.83 17.01 25.72
C PHE A 133 2.57 16.14 25.52
N LEU A 134 1.49 16.41 26.27
CA LEU A 134 0.22 15.72 26.09
C LEU A 134 -0.40 15.99 24.71
N HIS A 135 -0.32 17.23 24.23
CA HIS A 135 -0.75 17.59 22.87
C HIS A 135 0.12 16.92 21.81
N ALA A 136 1.43 16.87 22.03
CA ALA A 136 2.35 16.16 21.12
C ALA A 136 2.07 14.66 21.05
N LEU A 137 1.60 14.02 22.13
CA LEU A 137 1.15 12.64 22.13
C LEU A 137 -0.06 12.43 21.23
N ALA A 138 -1.03 13.36 21.19
CA ALA A 138 -2.17 13.27 20.29
C ALA A 138 -1.75 13.39 18.81
N VAL A 139 -0.92 14.40 18.47
CA VAL A 139 -0.38 14.56 17.11
C VAL A 139 0.46 13.34 16.69
N GLY A 140 1.32 12.86 17.60
CA GLY A 140 2.15 11.69 17.38
C GLY A 140 1.36 10.41 17.12
N ALA A 141 0.21 10.24 17.78
CA ALA A 141 -0.67 9.08 17.60
C ALA A 141 -1.22 8.99 16.16
N CYS A 142 -1.57 10.11 15.54
CA CYS A 142 -2.07 10.14 14.17
C CYS A 142 -1.06 9.60 13.15
N VAL A 143 0.24 9.77 13.42
CA VAL A 143 1.32 9.37 12.51
C VAL A 143 2.06 8.12 12.96
N THR A 144 1.62 7.46 14.03
CA THR A 144 2.24 6.24 14.56
C THR A 144 1.98 5.02 13.69
N PRO A 145 0.77 4.72 13.22
CA PRO A 145 0.53 3.60 12.33
C PRO A 145 1.33 3.68 11.03
N THR A 146 1.62 2.53 10.45
CA THR A 146 2.27 2.44 9.13
C THR A 146 1.24 2.07 8.08
N ASP A 147 1.10 2.90 7.08
CA ASP A 147 0.07 2.81 6.04
C ASP A 147 0.20 1.54 5.18
N PRO A 148 -0.81 0.67 5.12
CA PRO A 148 -0.77 -0.54 4.29
C PRO A 148 -0.81 -0.23 2.80
N VAL A 149 -1.48 0.85 2.40
CA VAL A 149 -1.64 1.29 1.02
C VAL A 149 -0.29 1.60 0.40
N LEU A 150 0.46 2.47 1.05
CA LEU A 150 1.78 2.88 0.60
C LEU A 150 2.82 1.77 0.82
N SER A 151 2.70 0.97 1.88
CA SER A 151 3.55 -0.20 2.12
C SER A 151 3.42 -1.23 1.01
N ASN A 152 2.22 -1.52 0.53
CA ASN A 152 1.97 -2.44 -0.58
C ASN A 152 2.70 -2.03 -1.86
N SER A 153 2.81 -0.74 -2.14
CA SER A 153 3.54 -0.25 -3.32
C SER A 153 5.05 -0.54 -3.27
N ILE A 154 5.58 -0.81 -2.09
CA ILE A 154 7.00 -1.07 -1.83
C ILE A 154 7.29 -2.57 -1.72
N VAL A 155 6.39 -3.34 -1.09
CA VAL A 155 6.58 -4.77 -0.83
C VAL A 155 5.96 -5.68 -1.89
N LYS A 156 5.27 -5.13 -2.89
CA LYS A 156 4.70 -5.87 -4.03
C LYS A 156 5.34 -5.47 -5.36
N GLY A 157 5.26 -6.37 -6.34
CA GLY A 157 5.75 -6.16 -7.70
C GLY A 157 7.17 -6.68 -7.91
N LYS A 158 7.61 -6.68 -9.18
CA LYS A 158 8.85 -7.35 -9.63
C LYS A 158 10.12 -6.94 -8.88
N PHE A 159 10.19 -5.70 -8.38
CA PHE A 159 11.34 -5.26 -7.59
C PHE A 159 11.35 -5.94 -6.22
N ALA A 160 10.22 -5.93 -5.53
CA ALA A 160 10.07 -6.54 -4.22
C ALA A 160 10.26 -8.07 -4.29
N ASP A 161 9.61 -8.73 -5.25
CA ASP A 161 9.70 -10.18 -5.45
C ASP A 161 11.14 -10.65 -5.68
N LYS A 162 11.97 -9.82 -6.31
CA LYS A 162 13.38 -10.12 -6.58
C LYS A 162 14.31 -9.78 -5.42
N ASN A 163 14.02 -8.75 -4.63
CA ASN A 163 14.98 -8.16 -3.70
C ASN A 163 14.58 -8.25 -2.23
N VAL A 164 13.31 -8.52 -1.93
CA VAL A 164 12.78 -8.59 -0.57
C VAL A 164 12.31 -10.01 -0.27
N PRO A 165 12.84 -10.70 0.75
CA PRO A 165 12.38 -12.04 1.12
C PRO A 165 10.88 -12.08 1.44
N GLN A 166 10.18 -13.12 1.00
CA GLN A 166 8.74 -13.26 1.23
C GLN A 166 8.32 -13.20 2.71
N PRO A 167 9.04 -13.81 3.68
CA PRO A 167 8.69 -13.66 5.08
C PRO A 167 8.68 -12.20 5.54
N LEU A 168 9.63 -11.39 5.02
CA LEU A 168 9.71 -9.96 5.32
C LEU A 168 8.56 -9.17 4.70
N GLN A 169 8.17 -9.48 3.45
CA GLN A 169 7.00 -8.86 2.81
C GLN A 169 5.73 -9.13 3.63
N ARG A 170 5.52 -10.38 4.05
CA ARG A 170 4.33 -10.80 4.81
C ARG A 170 4.24 -10.14 6.19
N ILE A 171 5.35 -10.03 6.93
CA ILE A 171 5.32 -9.41 8.25
C ILE A 171 5.05 -7.90 8.15
N ILE A 172 5.56 -7.21 7.11
CA ILE A 172 5.27 -5.80 6.86
C ILE A 172 3.79 -5.59 6.54
N VAL A 173 3.20 -6.44 5.67
CA VAL A 173 1.77 -6.38 5.35
C VAL A 173 0.90 -6.65 6.57
N ALA A 174 1.25 -7.66 7.37
CA ALA A 174 0.51 -8.01 8.58
C ALA A 174 0.60 -6.93 9.66
N GLU A 175 1.78 -6.35 9.85
CA GLU A 175 1.98 -5.23 10.78
C GLU A 175 1.20 -4.00 10.34
N SER A 176 1.34 -3.55 9.09
CA SER A 176 0.66 -2.36 8.59
C SER A 176 -0.86 -2.52 8.60
N GLY A 177 -1.37 -3.73 8.28
CA GLY A 177 -2.79 -4.00 8.34
C GLY A 177 -3.37 -4.01 9.76
N ALA A 178 -2.60 -4.50 10.75
CA ALA A 178 -3.05 -4.54 12.14
C ALA A 178 -2.90 -3.19 12.84
N ASN A 179 -1.83 -2.44 12.57
CA ASN A 179 -1.53 -1.23 13.34
C ASN A 179 -2.41 -0.03 12.95
N ASP A 180 -2.98 -0.01 11.75
CA ASP A 180 -3.95 1.02 11.35
C ASP A 180 -5.21 0.98 12.26
N GLY A 181 -5.74 -0.19 12.60
CA GLY A 181 -6.80 -0.31 13.59
C GLY A 181 -6.31 -0.05 15.02
N LEU A 182 -5.11 -0.50 15.38
CA LEU A 182 -4.56 -0.33 16.72
C LEU A 182 -4.03 1.09 17.03
N GLY A 183 -4.27 2.08 16.17
CA GLY A 183 -4.01 3.49 16.45
C GLY A 183 -4.92 4.10 17.49
N TYR A 184 -6.17 3.62 17.62
CA TYR A 184 -7.17 4.14 18.55
C TYR A 184 -6.70 4.20 20.02
N PRO A 185 -6.10 3.16 20.62
CA PRO A 185 -5.62 3.22 22.00
C PRO A 185 -4.62 4.35 22.27
N PHE A 186 -3.73 4.62 21.33
CA PHE A 186 -2.71 5.67 21.46
C PHE A 186 -3.34 7.06 21.31
N LEU A 187 -4.23 7.24 20.34
CA LEU A 187 -4.90 8.50 20.09
C LEU A 187 -5.85 8.86 21.25
N PHE A 188 -6.76 7.97 21.61
CA PHE A 188 -7.77 8.25 22.65
C PHE A 188 -7.19 8.31 24.06
N PHE A 189 -6.02 7.71 24.32
CA PHE A 189 -5.28 7.98 25.53
C PHE A 189 -5.00 9.48 25.70
N ALA A 190 -4.46 10.11 24.65
CA ALA A 190 -4.15 11.52 24.68
C ALA A 190 -5.41 12.40 24.65
N LEU A 191 -6.39 12.10 23.79
CA LEU A 191 -7.62 12.87 23.64
C LEU A 191 -8.47 12.91 24.92
N TYR A 192 -8.65 11.78 25.62
CA TYR A 192 -9.36 11.76 26.89
C TYR A 192 -8.62 12.54 27.99
N LEU A 193 -7.29 12.46 28.03
CA LEU A 193 -6.51 13.27 28.95
C LEU A 193 -6.63 14.76 28.61
N ILE A 194 -6.59 15.16 27.35
CA ILE A 194 -6.80 16.55 26.93
C ILE A 194 -8.19 17.01 27.37
N GLN A 195 -9.23 16.21 27.11
CA GLN A 195 -10.61 16.57 27.45
C GLN A 195 -10.82 16.78 28.98
N TYR A 196 -10.33 15.83 29.79
CA TYR A 196 -10.66 15.79 31.23
C TYR A 196 -9.60 16.40 32.14
N THR A 197 -8.37 16.68 31.68
CA THR A 197 -7.28 17.27 32.47
C THR A 197 -6.68 18.54 31.86
N GLY A 198 -7.17 18.97 30.68
CA GLY A 198 -6.62 20.10 29.91
C GLY A 198 -6.64 21.43 30.70
N MET A 199 -5.98 22.45 30.13
CA MET A 199 -5.73 23.73 30.76
C MET A 199 -7.01 24.37 31.33
N GLY A 200 -7.15 24.29 32.64
CA GLY A 200 -8.30 24.81 33.38
C GLY A 200 -9.28 23.75 33.87
N GLY A 201 -9.41 22.56 33.24
CA GLY A 201 -10.39 21.52 33.64
C GLY A 201 -11.84 22.01 33.74
N GLU A 202 -12.08 23.27 33.40
CA GLU A 202 -13.35 23.95 33.47
C GLU A 202 -14.30 23.39 32.41
N GLY A 203 -15.46 22.93 32.86
CA GLY A 203 -16.50 22.34 32.02
C GLY A 203 -16.50 20.80 31.95
N PHE A 204 -15.45 20.10 32.37
CA PHE A 204 -15.39 18.63 32.37
C PHE A 204 -15.00 18.11 33.77
N SER A 205 -15.94 17.45 34.45
CA SER A 205 -15.67 16.82 35.73
C SER A 205 -15.08 15.42 35.57
N GLY A 206 -14.16 15.04 36.45
CA GLY A 206 -13.66 13.66 36.59
C GLY A 206 -12.16 13.45 36.45
N GLY A 207 -11.42 14.41 35.89
CA GLY A 207 -9.96 14.40 35.82
C GLY A 207 -9.34 13.16 35.17
N ALA A 208 -8.09 12.88 35.48
CA ALA A 208 -7.34 11.75 34.90
C ALA A 208 -7.97 10.37 35.19
N GLY A 209 -8.67 10.23 36.35
CA GLY A 209 -9.35 8.97 36.69
C GLY A 209 -10.47 8.63 35.71
N LYS A 210 -11.28 9.62 35.35
CA LYS A 210 -12.34 9.45 34.36
C LYS A 210 -11.75 9.20 32.96
N ALA A 211 -10.73 9.96 32.55
CA ALA A 211 -10.04 9.75 31.30
C ALA A 211 -9.52 8.31 31.14
N MET A 212 -8.85 7.77 32.17
CA MET A 212 -8.36 6.40 32.16
C MET A 212 -9.49 5.37 32.21
N GLY A 213 -10.55 5.62 32.95
CA GLY A 213 -11.73 4.75 32.97
C GLY A 213 -12.36 4.63 31.59
N LEU A 214 -12.55 5.72 30.88
CA LEU A 214 -13.06 5.72 29.49
C LEU A 214 -12.07 5.05 28.54
N TRP A 215 -10.79 5.30 28.67
CA TRP A 215 -9.77 4.67 27.84
C TRP A 215 -9.80 3.13 27.95
N PHE A 216 -9.96 2.56 29.16
CA PHE A 216 -10.10 1.13 29.32
C PHE A 216 -11.45 0.60 28.83
N TYR A 217 -12.55 1.28 29.15
CA TYR A 217 -13.89 0.81 28.85
C TYR A 217 -14.27 1.08 27.38
N GLU A 218 -14.19 2.33 26.91
CA GLU A 218 -14.62 2.67 25.55
C GLU A 218 -13.58 2.25 24.52
N THR A 219 -12.28 2.54 24.75
CA THR A 219 -11.29 2.24 23.73
C THR A 219 -10.94 0.75 23.72
N TRP A 220 -10.48 0.18 24.85
CA TRP A 220 -10.04 -1.21 24.82
C TRP A 220 -11.19 -2.21 24.77
N ALA A 221 -12.21 -2.07 25.63
CA ALA A 221 -13.28 -3.07 25.68
C ALA A 221 -14.27 -2.89 24.52
N TYR A 222 -14.79 -1.67 24.30
CA TYR A 222 -15.80 -1.45 23.29
C TYR A 222 -15.19 -1.30 21.87
N THR A 223 -14.18 -0.45 21.67
CA THR A 223 -13.65 -0.21 20.34
C THR A 223 -12.77 -1.36 19.85
N ILE A 224 -11.77 -1.80 20.63
CA ILE A 224 -10.79 -2.80 20.16
C ILE A 224 -11.31 -4.24 20.33
N LEU A 225 -11.70 -4.67 21.54
CA LEU A 225 -12.08 -6.09 21.75
C LEU A 225 -13.38 -6.45 21.01
N LEU A 226 -14.34 -5.54 20.95
CA LEU A 226 -15.58 -5.77 20.21
C LEU A 226 -15.31 -5.85 18.71
N SER A 227 -14.46 -4.98 18.12
CA SER A 227 -14.11 -5.05 16.70
C SER A 227 -13.38 -6.34 16.34
N VAL A 228 -12.46 -6.82 17.20
CA VAL A 228 -11.80 -8.11 17.00
C VAL A 228 -12.84 -9.26 17.04
N GLY A 229 -13.70 -9.29 18.06
CA GLY A 229 -14.75 -10.30 18.19
C GLY A 229 -15.73 -10.28 17.02
N TYR A 230 -16.13 -9.08 16.59
CA TYR A 230 -16.99 -8.87 15.42
C TYR A 230 -16.30 -9.35 14.13
N GLY A 231 -15.06 -8.91 13.87
CA GLY A 231 -14.28 -9.31 12.70
C GLY A 231 -14.07 -10.81 12.62
N VAL A 232 -13.76 -11.47 13.75
CA VAL A 232 -13.66 -12.95 13.82
C VAL A 232 -14.98 -13.59 13.44
N THR A 233 -16.09 -13.14 14.03
CA THR A 233 -17.41 -13.74 13.81
C THR A 233 -17.86 -13.57 12.36
N VAL A 234 -17.79 -12.35 11.84
CA VAL A 234 -18.20 -12.03 10.46
C VAL A 234 -17.31 -12.73 9.44
N GLY A 235 -15.99 -12.71 9.64
CA GLY A 235 -15.04 -13.39 8.77
C GLY A 235 -15.26 -14.90 8.71
N TRP A 236 -15.49 -15.52 9.87
CA TRP A 236 -15.79 -16.94 9.97
C TRP A 236 -17.13 -17.30 9.30
N VAL A 237 -18.21 -16.57 9.63
CA VAL A 237 -19.54 -16.81 9.02
C VAL A 237 -19.49 -16.63 7.51
N SER A 238 -18.83 -15.58 7.04
CA SER A 238 -18.70 -15.30 5.60
C SER A 238 -17.94 -16.41 4.87
N ARG A 239 -16.87 -16.95 5.47
CA ARG A 239 -16.13 -18.10 4.93
C ARG A 239 -17.01 -19.32 4.80
N GLU A 240 -17.69 -19.72 5.87
CA GLU A 240 -18.55 -20.92 5.88
C GLU A 240 -19.71 -20.77 4.87
N LEU A 241 -20.32 -19.58 4.79
CA LEU A 241 -21.41 -19.33 3.84
C LEU A 241 -20.94 -19.38 2.38
N LEU A 242 -19.77 -18.79 2.08
CA LEU A 242 -19.24 -18.81 0.72
C LEU A 242 -18.82 -20.23 0.32
N HIS A 243 -18.19 -20.97 1.21
CA HIS A 243 -17.84 -22.38 1.01
C HIS A 243 -19.07 -23.24 0.71
N TRP A 244 -20.10 -23.11 1.55
CA TRP A 244 -21.36 -23.83 1.35
C TRP A 244 -22.03 -23.47 0.02
N ALA A 245 -22.03 -22.20 -0.36
CA ALA A 245 -22.64 -21.73 -1.60
C ALA A 245 -21.85 -22.22 -2.83
N GLU A 246 -20.53 -22.27 -2.75
CA GLU A 246 -19.65 -22.76 -3.82
C GLU A 246 -19.81 -24.27 -4.01
N GLU A 247 -19.82 -25.06 -2.93
CA GLU A 247 -20.08 -26.51 -2.99
C GLU A 247 -21.43 -26.87 -3.62
N LYS A 248 -22.43 -25.99 -3.43
CA LYS A 248 -23.77 -26.15 -4.04
C LYS A 248 -23.87 -25.56 -5.45
N HIS A 249 -22.80 -24.97 -5.98
CA HIS A 249 -22.79 -24.27 -7.26
C HIS A 249 -23.80 -23.11 -7.34
N TYR A 250 -24.03 -22.41 -6.24
CA TYR A 250 -24.91 -21.24 -6.17
C TYR A 250 -24.18 -19.93 -6.48
N VAL A 251 -22.84 -19.92 -6.48
CA VAL A 251 -22.01 -18.76 -6.71
C VAL A 251 -21.31 -18.89 -8.06
N ASP A 252 -21.40 -17.86 -8.89
CA ASP A 252 -20.62 -17.71 -10.11
C ASP A 252 -19.21 -17.16 -9.81
N ARG A 253 -18.31 -17.23 -10.79
CA ARG A 253 -16.90 -16.79 -10.62
C ARG A 253 -16.80 -15.32 -10.29
N GLU A 254 -17.60 -14.47 -10.90
CA GLU A 254 -17.63 -13.03 -10.73
C GLU A 254 -18.04 -12.65 -9.30
N SER A 255 -19.12 -13.23 -8.80
CA SER A 255 -19.60 -13.03 -7.41
C SER A 255 -18.60 -13.54 -6.38
N PHE A 256 -17.95 -14.68 -6.65
CA PHE A 256 -16.89 -15.22 -5.81
C PHE A 256 -15.72 -14.24 -5.67
N LEU A 257 -15.23 -13.68 -6.78
CA LEU A 257 -14.10 -12.76 -6.78
C LEU A 257 -14.38 -11.43 -6.07
N VAL A 258 -15.63 -10.92 -6.20
CA VAL A 258 -16.05 -9.66 -5.58
C VAL A 258 -16.34 -9.82 -4.09
N PHE A 259 -16.51 -11.04 -3.59
CA PHE A 259 -16.97 -11.30 -2.23
C PHE A 259 -16.13 -10.64 -1.13
N ALA A 260 -14.79 -10.63 -1.26
CA ALA A 260 -13.91 -9.97 -0.29
C ALA A 260 -14.16 -8.45 -0.21
N ILE A 261 -14.47 -7.80 -1.34
CA ILE A 261 -14.79 -6.37 -1.40
C ILE A 261 -16.17 -6.11 -0.78
N ALA A 262 -17.15 -6.95 -1.10
CA ALA A 262 -18.49 -6.87 -0.50
C ALA A 262 -18.44 -7.07 1.03
N LEU A 263 -17.60 -8.00 1.50
CA LEU A 263 -17.34 -8.21 2.93
C LEU A 263 -16.77 -6.94 3.59
N ALA A 264 -15.82 -6.29 2.94
CA ALA A 264 -15.24 -5.03 3.45
C ALA A 264 -16.31 -3.94 3.60
N LEU A 265 -17.12 -3.72 2.56
CA LEU A 265 -18.20 -2.74 2.59
C LEU A 265 -19.23 -3.05 3.69
N PHE A 266 -19.59 -4.31 3.86
CA PHE A 266 -20.49 -4.75 4.91
C PHE A 266 -19.95 -4.46 6.30
N ILE A 267 -18.65 -4.75 6.55
CA ILE A 267 -18.02 -4.52 7.85
C ILE A 267 -17.90 -3.02 8.12
N VAL A 268 -17.42 -2.23 7.17
CA VAL A 268 -17.33 -0.75 7.33
C VAL A 268 -18.70 -0.16 7.66
N GLY A 269 -19.76 -0.58 6.97
CA GLY A 269 -21.11 -0.12 7.23
C GLY A 269 -21.62 -0.53 8.60
N THR A 270 -21.54 -1.81 8.94
CA THR A 270 -22.10 -2.36 10.19
C THR A 270 -21.30 -1.96 11.43
N CYS A 271 -19.98 -1.95 11.38
CA CYS A 271 -19.15 -1.42 12.47
C CYS A 271 -19.43 0.08 12.71
N GLY A 272 -19.64 0.85 11.63
CA GLY A 272 -20.05 2.24 11.74
C GLY A 272 -21.40 2.43 12.43
N LEU A 273 -22.37 1.54 12.20
CA LEU A 273 -23.67 1.57 12.88
C LEU A 273 -23.54 1.18 14.37
N ILE A 274 -22.62 0.29 14.69
CA ILE A 274 -22.34 -0.14 16.07
C ILE A 274 -21.47 0.91 16.80
N GLY A 275 -20.65 1.68 16.08
CA GLY A 275 -19.70 2.65 16.63
C GLY A 275 -18.41 2.02 17.16
N THR A 276 -17.97 0.89 16.57
CA THR A 276 -16.71 0.22 16.89
C THR A 276 -15.68 0.42 15.78
N ASP A 277 -14.44 -0.08 15.96
CA ASP A 277 -13.35 0.07 15.00
C ASP A 277 -13.54 -0.84 13.77
N ASP A 278 -13.94 -0.25 12.67
CA ASP A 278 -14.16 -0.94 11.41
C ASP A 278 -12.86 -1.33 10.70
N LEU A 279 -11.78 -0.57 10.88
CA LEU A 279 -10.49 -0.85 10.25
C LEU A 279 -9.88 -2.15 10.81
N LEU A 280 -9.83 -2.27 12.14
CA LEU A 280 -9.37 -3.49 12.80
C LEU A 280 -10.28 -4.67 12.48
N ALA A 281 -11.61 -4.47 12.49
CA ALA A 281 -12.58 -5.50 12.15
C ALA A 281 -12.39 -6.01 10.71
N CYS A 282 -12.14 -5.12 9.74
CA CYS A 282 -11.85 -5.47 8.34
C CYS A 282 -10.59 -6.34 8.21
N PHE A 283 -9.49 -5.94 8.86
CA PHE A 283 -8.26 -6.72 8.81
C PHE A 283 -8.41 -8.11 9.45
N VAL A 284 -9.01 -8.17 10.64
CA VAL A 284 -9.25 -9.43 11.35
C VAL A 284 -10.19 -10.33 10.54
N ALA A 285 -11.27 -9.78 9.99
CA ALA A 285 -12.22 -10.56 9.18
C ALA A 285 -11.56 -11.11 7.91
N GLY A 286 -10.76 -10.32 7.20
CA GLY A 286 -10.02 -10.79 6.03
C GLY A 286 -9.08 -11.95 6.35
N ASN A 287 -8.37 -11.88 7.49
CA ASN A 287 -7.48 -12.94 7.93
C ASN A 287 -8.22 -14.21 8.37
N VAL A 288 -9.35 -14.07 9.08
CA VAL A 288 -10.19 -15.22 9.49
C VAL A 288 -10.88 -15.84 8.29
N PHE A 289 -11.33 -15.03 7.34
CA PHE A 289 -11.95 -15.47 6.09
C PHE A 289 -11.02 -16.38 5.26
N THR A 290 -9.71 -16.12 5.27
CA THR A 290 -8.71 -16.93 4.56
C THR A 290 -7.99 -17.95 5.48
N GLN A 291 -8.53 -18.27 6.65
CA GLN A 291 -7.85 -19.09 7.65
C GLN A 291 -7.46 -20.50 7.17
N ASP A 292 -8.16 -21.07 6.22
CA ASP A 292 -7.88 -22.36 5.57
C ASP A 292 -7.05 -22.26 4.28
N ASP A 293 -6.78 -21.03 3.80
CA ASP A 293 -6.05 -20.70 2.59
C ASP A 293 -6.83 -20.90 1.27
N TRP A 294 -8.05 -21.44 1.35
CA TRP A 294 -8.85 -21.78 0.17
C TRP A 294 -9.12 -20.56 -0.73
N PHE A 295 -9.78 -19.52 -0.22
CA PHE A 295 -10.12 -18.34 -1.02
C PHE A 295 -8.88 -17.67 -1.61
N ARG A 296 -7.79 -17.56 -0.84
CA ARG A 296 -6.53 -16.98 -1.31
C ARG A 296 -5.93 -17.76 -2.47
N LEU A 297 -5.93 -19.11 -2.39
CA LEU A 297 -5.38 -19.95 -3.45
C LEU A 297 -6.25 -19.91 -4.71
N GLU A 298 -7.57 -19.91 -4.57
CA GLU A 298 -8.50 -19.81 -5.69
C GLU A 298 -8.45 -18.45 -6.42
N THR A 299 -8.05 -17.38 -5.71
CA THR A 299 -7.97 -16.02 -6.29
C THR A 299 -6.56 -15.56 -6.60
N MET A 300 -5.53 -16.37 -6.31
CA MET A 300 -4.12 -15.97 -6.43
C MET A 300 -3.70 -15.57 -7.85
N ASP A 301 -4.24 -16.24 -8.85
CA ASP A 301 -3.95 -15.99 -10.28
C ASP A 301 -4.91 -14.97 -10.91
N ASP A 302 -5.84 -14.42 -10.14
CA ASP A 302 -6.82 -13.46 -10.62
C ASP A 302 -6.33 -12.02 -10.49
N SER A 303 -6.70 -11.16 -11.44
CA SER A 303 -6.28 -9.76 -11.48
C SER A 303 -7.27 -8.79 -10.84
N LEU A 304 -8.43 -9.25 -10.36
CA LEU A 304 -9.47 -8.35 -9.85
C LEU A 304 -9.02 -7.61 -8.59
N GLN A 305 -8.50 -8.33 -7.59
CA GLN A 305 -8.05 -7.71 -6.34
C GLN A 305 -6.91 -6.70 -6.56
N PRO A 306 -5.84 -7.01 -7.33
CA PRO A 306 -4.81 -6.03 -7.65
C PRO A 306 -5.34 -4.83 -8.45
N THR A 307 -6.33 -5.03 -9.32
CA THR A 307 -6.93 -3.94 -10.11
C THR A 307 -7.71 -2.98 -9.22
N ILE A 308 -8.54 -3.50 -8.30
CA ILE A 308 -9.28 -2.66 -7.34
C ILE A 308 -8.31 -1.92 -6.41
N ASP A 309 -7.29 -2.59 -5.88
CA ASP A 309 -6.24 -1.97 -5.05
C ASP A 309 -5.59 -0.79 -5.80
N MET A 310 -5.20 -0.99 -7.06
CA MET A 310 -4.64 0.07 -7.90
C MET A 310 -5.61 1.24 -8.09
N LEU A 311 -6.89 0.99 -8.41
CA LEU A 311 -7.87 2.05 -8.64
C LEU A 311 -8.12 2.88 -7.37
N LEU A 312 -8.22 2.22 -6.22
CA LEU A 312 -8.39 2.90 -4.93
C LEU A 312 -7.15 3.74 -4.58
N ASN A 313 -5.94 3.21 -4.83
CA ASN A 313 -4.70 3.94 -4.65
C ASN A 313 -4.64 5.19 -5.52
N LEU A 314 -4.94 5.06 -6.82
CA LEU A 314 -4.95 6.21 -7.74
C LEU A 314 -5.94 7.27 -7.28
N ALA A 315 -7.13 6.86 -6.86
CA ALA A 315 -8.19 7.78 -6.45
C ALA A 315 -7.85 8.51 -5.14
N VAL A 316 -7.39 7.80 -4.09
CA VAL A 316 -7.15 8.40 -2.78
C VAL A 316 -5.95 9.35 -2.78
N PHE A 317 -4.84 8.99 -3.45
CA PHE A 317 -3.69 9.88 -3.50
C PHE A 317 -3.91 11.08 -4.43
N MET A 318 -4.72 10.95 -5.48
CA MET A 318 -5.16 12.10 -6.27
C MET A 318 -6.07 13.02 -5.44
N TRP A 319 -6.98 12.46 -4.63
CA TRP A 319 -7.78 13.23 -3.70
C TRP A 319 -6.90 13.99 -2.72
N PHE A 320 -5.88 13.35 -2.11
CA PHE A 320 -4.96 14.00 -1.19
C PHE A 320 -4.19 15.16 -1.84
N GLY A 321 -3.76 15.02 -3.09
CA GLY A 321 -3.13 16.10 -3.84
C GLY A 321 -4.04 17.32 -4.03
N ALA A 322 -5.35 17.07 -4.18
CA ALA A 322 -6.34 18.12 -4.40
C ALA A 322 -6.84 18.79 -3.13
N VAL A 323 -6.95 18.05 -2.00
CA VAL A 323 -7.50 18.58 -0.72
C VAL A 323 -6.45 19.07 0.26
N CYS A 324 -5.17 18.71 0.05
CA CYS A 324 -4.10 19.10 0.96
C CYS A 324 -4.05 20.62 1.13
N PRO A 325 -4.02 21.13 2.37
CA PRO A 325 -3.99 22.56 2.64
C PRO A 325 -2.56 23.13 2.48
N TRP A 326 -2.07 23.17 1.25
CA TRP A 326 -0.70 23.56 0.90
C TRP A 326 -0.26 24.90 1.48
N HIS A 327 -1.20 25.86 1.60
CA HIS A 327 -0.93 27.21 2.15
C HIS A 327 -0.55 27.14 3.63
N LEU A 328 -1.13 26.21 4.40
CA LEU A 328 -0.84 26.06 5.83
C LEU A 328 0.59 25.62 6.14
N PHE A 329 1.34 25.09 5.16
CA PHE A 329 2.74 24.75 5.39
C PHE A 329 3.64 25.96 5.55
N VAL A 330 3.23 27.12 5.02
CA VAL A 330 3.98 28.38 5.06
C VAL A 330 3.28 29.41 5.93
N ASP A 331 1.96 29.52 5.81
CA ASP A 331 1.13 30.52 6.50
C ASP A 331 0.28 29.85 7.57
N ASN A 332 0.85 29.67 8.76
CA ASN A 332 0.20 29.09 9.93
C ASN A 332 0.74 29.71 11.23
N ASN A 333 -0.05 29.62 12.31
CA ASN A 333 0.29 30.14 13.64
C ASN A 333 0.91 29.09 14.56
N VAL A 334 1.16 27.86 14.07
CA VAL A 334 1.56 26.71 14.90
C VAL A 334 3.06 26.46 14.84
N ILE A 335 3.60 26.32 13.64
CA ILE A 335 5.01 25.97 13.43
C ILE A 335 5.57 26.65 12.17
N PRO A 336 6.67 27.39 12.29
CA PRO A 336 7.32 27.98 11.11
C PRO A 336 7.96 26.91 10.22
N ILE A 337 7.98 27.18 8.91
CA ILE A 337 8.46 26.23 7.87
C ILE A 337 9.89 25.74 8.13
N TYR A 338 10.78 26.59 8.68
CA TYR A 338 12.16 26.19 8.98
C TYR A 338 12.29 25.16 10.11
N ARG A 339 11.25 24.94 10.92
CA ARG A 339 11.13 23.86 11.92
C ARG A 339 10.31 22.69 11.38
N LEU A 340 9.34 22.95 10.51
CA LEU A 340 8.49 21.93 9.91
C LEU A 340 9.31 20.99 8.99
N ILE A 341 10.25 21.52 8.22
CA ILE A 341 11.14 20.70 7.35
C ILE A 341 12.01 19.75 8.19
N PRO A 342 12.79 20.20 9.20
CA PRO A 342 13.52 19.28 10.08
C PRO A 342 12.63 18.28 10.80
N LEU A 343 11.41 18.67 11.20
CA LEU A 343 10.44 17.76 11.79
C LEU A 343 10.12 16.59 10.85
N GLY A 344 9.82 16.88 9.59
CA GLY A 344 9.57 15.85 8.58
C GLY A 344 10.75 14.89 8.41
N VAL A 345 11.96 15.42 8.29
CA VAL A 345 13.18 14.60 8.17
C VAL A 345 13.40 13.73 9.40
N LEU A 346 13.29 14.29 10.60
CA LEU A 346 13.52 13.56 11.84
C LEU A 346 12.45 12.47 12.07
N ILE A 347 11.18 12.76 11.84
CA ILE A 347 10.11 11.76 11.97
C ILE A 347 10.36 10.57 11.02
N LEU A 348 10.66 10.82 9.75
CA LEU A 348 10.91 9.74 8.79
C LEU A 348 12.13 8.88 9.14
N LEU A 349 13.14 9.46 9.81
CA LEU A 349 14.36 8.74 10.20
C LEU A 349 14.27 8.11 11.59
N VAL A 350 13.73 8.84 12.58
CA VAL A 350 13.85 8.46 13.99
C VAL A 350 12.63 7.75 14.53
N ARG A 351 11.44 7.94 13.93
CA ARG A 351 10.20 7.34 14.41
C ARG A 351 10.30 5.82 14.56
N ARG A 352 10.78 5.12 13.53
CA ARG A 352 10.73 3.66 13.43
C ARG A 352 12.11 2.99 13.47
N MET A 353 13.10 3.58 12.83
CA MET A 353 14.39 2.93 12.64
C MET A 353 15.09 2.48 13.95
N PRO A 354 15.18 3.31 15.01
CA PRO A 354 15.86 2.91 16.24
C PRO A 354 15.22 1.71 16.93
N ILE A 355 13.88 1.65 16.95
CA ILE A 355 13.17 0.54 17.62
C ILE A 355 13.30 -0.76 16.85
N ILE A 356 13.24 -0.72 15.52
CA ILE A 356 13.46 -1.91 14.70
C ILE A 356 14.89 -2.43 14.87
N PHE A 357 15.91 -1.55 14.93
CA PHE A 357 17.28 -1.95 15.24
C PHE A 357 17.42 -2.57 16.62
N ALA A 358 16.72 -2.06 17.63
CA ALA A 358 16.76 -2.62 18.98
C ALA A 358 16.09 -4.00 19.06
N MET A 359 15.03 -4.22 18.27
CA MET A 359 14.18 -5.41 18.36
C MET A 359 14.47 -6.47 17.29
N HIS A 360 15.27 -6.19 16.25
CA HIS A 360 15.41 -7.07 15.07
C HIS A 360 15.80 -8.51 15.41
N LYS A 361 16.58 -8.73 16.48
CA LYS A 361 17.00 -10.08 16.92
C LYS A 361 15.86 -10.94 17.50
N TYR A 362 14.76 -10.31 17.87
CA TYR A 362 13.58 -10.97 18.45
C TYR A 362 12.45 -11.16 17.44
N ILE A 363 12.64 -10.69 16.20
CA ILE A 363 11.68 -10.79 15.10
C ILE A 363 12.27 -11.79 14.09
N ASP A 364 11.71 -13.00 14.06
CA ASP A 364 12.26 -14.12 13.29
C ASP A 364 12.37 -13.84 11.77
N GLN A 365 11.56 -12.92 11.24
CA GLN A 365 11.56 -12.54 9.83
C GLN A 365 12.66 -11.55 9.46
N ILE A 366 13.36 -10.97 10.44
CA ILE A 366 14.45 -10.00 10.22
C ILE A 366 15.79 -10.64 10.55
N GLU A 367 16.44 -11.24 9.57
CA GLU A 367 17.66 -12.04 9.73
C GLU A 367 18.94 -11.21 9.78
N SER A 368 18.92 -9.98 9.25
CA SER A 368 20.12 -9.15 9.10
C SER A 368 19.86 -7.68 9.40
N LEU A 369 20.94 -6.94 9.75
CA LEU A 369 20.89 -5.49 9.94
C LEU A 369 20.44 -4.74 8.68
N PHE A 370 20.74 -5.27 7.49
CA PHE A 370 20.26 -4.69 6.24
C PHE A 370 18.74 -4.79 6.10
N GLN A 371 18.16 -5.94 6.45
CA GLN A 371 16.71 -6.13 6.50
C GLN A 371 16.09 -5.26 7.60
N ALA A 372 16.74 -5.11 8.76
CA ALA A 372 16.29 -4.19 9.81
C ALA A 372 16.28 -2.73 9.33
N THR A 373 17.30 -2.31 8.57
CA THR A 373 17.32 -0.98 7.93
C THR A 373 16.14 -0.82 6.97
N PHE A 374 15.89 -1.83 6.15
CA PHE A 374 14.77 -1.82 5.21
C PHE A 374 13.43 -1.69 5.95
N VAL A 375 13.13 -2.57 6.91
CA VAL A 375 11.89 -2.52 7.70
C VAL A 375 11.77 -1.22 8.50
N GLY A 376 12.87 -0.74 9.08
CA GLY A 376 12.91 0.50 9.84
C GLY A 376 12.65 1.74 8.99
N PHE A 377 13.16 1.76 7.76
CA PHE A 377 12.93 2.86 6.82
C PHE A 377 11.54 2.78 6.20
N PHE A 378 11.12 1.61 5.72
CA PHE A 378 9.84 1.43 5.04
C PHE A 378 8.67 1.22 6.02
N GLY A 379 8.39 2.25 6.81
CA GLY A 379 7.16 2.40 7.60
C GLY A 379 6.46 3.69 7.20
N PRO A 380 5.79 3.74 6.03
CA PRO A 380 5.25 4.99 5.50
C PRO A 380 4.09 5.53 6.33
N ILE A 381 3.88 6.85 6.24
CA ILE A 381 2.74 7.58 6.79
C ILE A 381 1.84 7.93 5.60
N GLY A 382 0.56 7.56 5.62
CA GLY A 382 -0.32 7.75 4.45
C GLY A 382 -1.79 7.89 4.82
N VAL A 383 -2.64 7.03 4.26
CA VAL A 383 -4.10 7.14 4.34
C VAL A 383 -4.60 7.02 5.79
N GLY A 384 -4.04 6.11 6.58
CA GLY A 384 -4.35 5.93 8.00
C GLY A 384 -4.10 7.21 8.82
N ALA A 385 -3.04 7.96 8.52
CA ALA A 385 -2.75 9.20 9.22
C ALA A 385 -3.79 10.30 8.93
N VAL A 386 -4.29 10.41 7.69
CA VAL A 386 -5.37 11.36 7.33
C VAL A 386 -6.69 10.93 7.96
N PHE A 387 -6.95 9.62 8.05
CA PHE A 387 -8.09 9.09 8.78
C PHE A 387 -8.05 9.52 10.26
N TYR A 388 -6.93 9.28 10.96
CA TYR A 388 -6.77 9.68 12.37
C TYR A 388 -6.76 11.20 12.58
N LEU A 389 -6.25 11.97 11.62
CA LEU A 389 -6.38 13.43 11.60
C LEU A 389 -7.87 13.82 11.66
N SER A 390 -8.69 13.28 10.77
CA SER A 390 -10.12 13.61 10.70
C SER A 390 -10.87 13.19 11.96
N VAL A 391 -10.61 11.98 12.50
CA VAL A 391 -11.17 11.49 13.76
C VAL A 391 -10.79 12.40 14.93
N SER A 392 -9.52 12.84 14.98
CA SER A 392 -9.03 13.71 16.06
C SER A 392 -9.71 15.07 16.04
N ARG A 393 -9.83 15.69 14.86
CA ARG A 393 -10.49 17.00 14.71
C ARG A 393 -11.95 16.92 15.08
N GLU A 394 -12.68 15.92 14.58
CA GLU A 394 -14.09 15.69 14.93
C GLU A 394 -14.28 15.53 16.44
N TYR A 395 -13.35 14.86 17.14
CA TYR A 395 -13.39 14.72 18.59
C TYR A 395 -13.07 16.04 19.32
N LEU A 396 -12.03 16.76 18.91
CA LEU A 396 -11.58 18.00 19.53
C LEU A 396 -12.61 19.13 19.38
N ASP A 397 -13.28 19.21 18.24
CA ASP A 397 -14.35 20.19 17.95
C ASP A 397 -15.57 20.04 18.88
N ARG A 398 -15.75 18.87 19.52
CA ARG A 398 -16.80 18.62 20.53
C ARG A 398 -16.43 19.07 21.92
N ILE A 399 -15.17 19.51 22.15
CA ILE A 399 -14.72 20.03 23.46
C ILE A 399 -15.08 21.50 23.54
N ILE A 400 -16.35 21.79 23.85
CA ILE A 400 -16.91 23.13 23.86
C ILE A 400 -16.95 23.66 25.31
N VAL A 401 -16.50 24.91 25.52
CA VAL A 401 -16.60 25.66 26.76
C VAL A 401 -17.14 27.05 26.40
N ASP A 402 -18.15 27.52 27.12
CA ASP A 402 -18.81 28.81 26.91
C ASP A 402 -19.34 29.04 25.47
N GLY A 403 -19.67 27.96 24.73
CA GLY A 403 -20.23 28.02 23.40
C GLY A 403 -19.18 28.02 22.26
N GLU A 404 -17.90 28.02 22.60
CA GLU A 404 -16.78 27.94 21.65
C GLU A 404 -15.91 26.72 21.92
N VAL A 405 -15.16 26.25 20.89
CA VAL A 405 -14.17 25.18 21.07
C VAL A 405 -13.10 25.68 22.04
N ARG A 406 -12.75 24.86 23.02
CA ARG A 406 -11.76 25.22 24.05
C ARG A 406 -10.40 25.53 23.39
N ALA A 407 -9.78 26.64 23.76
CA ALA A 407 -8.59 27.18 23.09
C ALA A 407 -7.42 26.20 22.97
N ASP A 408 -7.18 25.33 23.96
CA ASP A 408 -6.15 24.29 23.89
C ASP A 408 -6.53 23.17 22.91
N ALA A 409 -7.82 22.79 22.86
CA ALA A 409 -8.32 21.80 21.89
C ALA A 409 -8.21 22.33 20.46
N GLN A 410 -8.56 23.61 20.24
CA GLN A 410 -8.38 24.27 18.93
C GLN A 410 -6.92 24.29 18.50
N HIS A 411 -6.02 24.67 19.41
CA HIS A 411 -4.57 24.68 19.11
C HIS A 411 -4.02 23.31 18.75
N VAL A 412 -4.52 22.24 19.39
CA VAL A 412 -4.16 20.84 19.03
C VAL A 412 -4.73 20.46 17.68
N SER A 413 -5.98 20.82 17.39
CA SER A 413 -6.64 20.58 16.12
C SER A 413 -5.85 21.22 14.96
N ASP A 414 -5.49 22.48 15.08
CA ASP A 414 -4.67 23.21 14.10
C ASP A 414 -3.28 22.57 13.94
N THR A 415 -2.68 22.13 15.06
CA THR A 415 -1.36 21.46 15.02
C THR A 415 -1.43 20.12 14.31
N ILE A 416 -2.47 19.31 14.58
CA ILE A 416 -2.71 18.03 13.91
C ILE A 416 -2.85 18.27 12.40
N GLU A 417 -3.63 19.26 12.00
CA GLU A 417 -3.85 19.55 10.58
C GLU A 417 -2.54 19.87 9.84
N VAL A 418 -1.77 20.82 10.33
CA VAL A 418 -0.52 21.25 9.70
C VAL A 418 0.53 20.12 9.69
N VAL A 419 0.76 19.49 10.85
CA VAL A 419 1.85 18.52 11.01
C VAL A 419 1.55 17.22 10.30
N VAL A 420 0.33 16.68 10.44
CA VAL A 420 -0.03 15.38 9.85
C VAL A 420 -0.05 15.48 8.32
N TRP A 421 -0.69 16.50 7.73
CA TRP A 421 -0.66 16.69 6.28
C TRP A 421 0.77 16.84 5.75
N PHE A 422 1.61 17.63 6.41
CA PHE A 422 3.00 17.77 5.98
C PHE A 422 3.76 16.44 6.02
N LEU A 423 3.59 15.65 7.10
CA LEU A 423 4.26 14.35 7.23
C LEU A 423 3.75 13.32 6.22
N VAL A 424 2.46 13.31 5.91
CA VAL A 424 1.88 12.45 4.87
C VAL A 424 2.51 12.77 3.50
N ILE A 425 2.55 14.05 3.12
CA ILE A 425 3.16 14.47 1.85
C ILE A 425 4.65 14.13 1.80
N CYS A 426 5.42 14.44 2.85
CA CYS A 426 6.83 14.06 2.94
C CYS A 426 7.02 12.55 2.82
N SER A 427 6.19 11.76 3.48
CA SER A 427 6.26 10.30 3.44
C SER A 427 5.99 9.76 2.03
N ILE A 428 4.93 10.22 1.36
CA ILE A 428 4.62 9.80 -0.02
C ILE A 428 5.77 10.13 -0.97
N VAL A 429 6.34 11.34 -0.86
CA VAL A 429 7.46 11.77 -1.72
C VAL A 429 8.71 10.95 -1.44
N VAL A 430 9.11 10.83 -0.17
CA VAL A 430 10.36 10.13 0.20
C VAL A 430 10.27 8.65 -0.12
N HIS A 431 9.20 7.97 0.28
CA HIS A 431 9.04 6.53 0.01
C HIS A 431 8.76 6.26 -1.48
N GLY A 432 8.01 7.13 -2.16
CA GLY A 432 7.75 7.01 -3.59
C GLY A 432 8.98 7.17 -4.47
N LEU A 433 10.00 7.92 -4.01
CA LEU A 433 11.28 8.13 -4.70
C LEU A 433 12.42 7.25 -4.18
N SER A 434 12.23 6.53 -3.08
CA SER A 434 13.29 5.77 -2.40
C SER A 434 13.94 4.71 -3.30
N ILE A 435 13.16 3.94 -4.05
CA ILE A 435 13.66 2.90 -4.95
C ILE A 435 14.41 3.50 -6.15
N PRO A 436 13.89 4.52 -6.86
CA PRO A 436 14.65 5.24 -7.88
C PRO A 436 15.99 5.77 -7.37
N PHE A 437 16.01 6.43 -6.22
CA PHE A 437 17.25 6.98 -5.66
C PHE A 437 18.24 5.89 -5.21
N ALA A 438 17.78 4.81 -4.61
CA ALA A 438 18.63 3.68 -4.24
C ALA A 438 19.30 3.06 -5.47
N LYS A 439 18.58 2.92 -6.59
CA LYS A 439 19.15 2.47 -7.86
C LYS A 439 20.11 3.49 -8.46
N ALA A 440 19.75 4.75 -8.52
CA ALA A 440 20.64 5.79 -9.01
C ALA A 440 21.94 5.82 -8.22
N GLY A 441 21.88 5.76 -6.88
CA GLY A 441 23.04 5.68 -5.99
C GLY A 441 23.92 4.46 -6.20
N TYR A 442 23.33 3.32 -6.60
CA TYR A 442 24.07 2.10 -6.89
C TYR A 442 24.83 2.17 -8.24
N TYR A 443 24.25 2.81 -9.25
CA TYR A 443 24.85 2.91 -10.59
C TYR A 443 25.81 4.09 -10.74
N LEU A 444 25.58 5.22 -10.06
CA LEU A 444 26.41 6.42 -10.16
C LEU A 444 27.90 6.19 -9.84
N PRO A 445 28.28 5.51 -8.74
CA PRO A 445 29.70 5.25 -8.43
C PRO A 445 30.38 4.38 -9.48
N ARG A 446 29.67 3.41 -10.07
CA ARG A 446 30.23 2.53 -11.11
C ARG A 446 30.45 3.28 -12.41
N THR A 447 29.55 4.14 -12.82
CA THR A 447 29.70 4.95 -14.02
C THR A 447 30.83 5.97 -13.85
N ILE A 448 30.96 6.61 -12.71
CA ILE A 448 32.06 7.53 -12.39
C ILE A 448 33.40 6.77 -12.36
N SER A 449 33.47 5.60 -11.76
CA SER A 449 34.66 4.76 -11.73
C SER A 449 35.06 4.29 -13.14
N GLN A 450 34.11 3.97 -14.01
CA GLN A 450 34.38 3.62 -15.40
C GLN A 450 34.87 4.84 -16.22
N VAL A 451 34.26 6.00 -16.02
CA VAL A 451 34.69 7.24 -16.69
C VAL A 451 36.10 7.65 -16.23
N ILE A 452 36.40 7.54 -14.94
CA ILE A 452 37.74 7.83 -14.40
C ILE A 452 38.76 6.82 -14.92
N SER A 453 38.43 5.52 -15.01
CA SER A 453 39.34 4.51 -15.55
C SER A 453 39.57 4.63 -17.05
N THR A 454 38.59 5.12 -17.83
CA THR A 454 38.79 5.42 -19.25
C THR A 454 39.56 6.72 -19.48
N SER A 455 39.46 7.72 -18.58
CA SER A 455 40.22 8.99 -18.71
C SER A 455 41.67 8.87 -18.22
N THR A 456 42.03 7.82 -17.51
CA THR A 456 43.40 7.56 -17.01
C THR A 456 44.19 6.63 -17.96
N GLY A 457 43.58 6.13 -19.02
CA GLY A 457 44.13 5.12 -19.95
C GLY A 457 44.86 5.67 -21.18
N ASP A 458 44.93 7.00 -21.38
CA ASP A 458 45.56 7.61 -22.59
C ASP A 458 46.98 8.18 -22.32
N ASN A 459 47.87 7.39 -21.73
CA ASN A 459 49.30 7.68 -21.72
C ASN A 459 50.10 6.40 -21.54
N GLU A 460 50.18 5.56 -22.57
CA GLU A 460 51.29 4.63 -22.71
C GLU A 460 51.97 4.79 -24.07
N PRO A 461 53.31 4.84 -24.11
CA PRO A 461 54.06 5.01 -25.34
C PRO A 461 54.17 3.73 -26.14
N ILE A 462 53.98 3.87 -27.43
CA ILE A 462 54.20 2.88 -28.48
C ILE A 462 55.61 2.32 -28.38
N SER A 463 55.76 1.01 -28.15
CA SER A 463 57.00 0.29 -28.42
C SER A 463 56.74 -0.80 -29.46
N LEU A 464 57.50 -0.69 -30.55
CA LEU A 464 57.51 -1.57 -31.70
C LEU A 464 58.16 -2.94 -31.38
N ALA A 465 57.57 -3.98 -31.96
CA ALA A 465 58.17 -5.17 -32.58
C ALA A 465 58.96 -6.18 -31.74
N SER A 466 58.59 -7.42 -31.74
CA SER A 466 59.15 -8.40 -32.71
C SER A 466 58.60 -9.81 -32.48
N ASN A 467 58.39 -10.48 -33.58
CA ASN A 467 58.10 -11.92 -33.69
C ASN A 467 59.22 -12.79 -33.15
N SER A 468 58.88 -13.89 -32.45
CA SER A 468 59.56 -15.17 -32.70
C SER A 468 58.75 -16.34 -32.10
N HIS A 469 58.47 -17.28 -32.96
CA HIS A 469 58.07 -18.67 -32.66
C HIS A 469 59.13 -19.38 -31.85
N THR A 470 58.74 -20.22 -30.89
CA THR A 470 59.33 -21.58 -30.80
C THR A 470 58.52 -22.47 -29.84
N HIS A 471 58.43 -23.70 -30.29
CA HIS A 471 57.93 -24.94 -29.63
C HIS A 471 58.72 -25.33 -28.40
N SER A 472 58.08 -26.01 -27.46
CA SER A 472 58.31 -27.39 -27.04
C SER A 472 58.20 -27.64 -25.53
N THR A 473 57.44 -28.66 -25.23
CA THR A 473 57.68 -29.89 -24.45
C THR A 473 57.86 -29.80 -22.91
N ALA A 474 56.97 -30.57 -22.35
CA ALA A 474 56.91 -31.29 -21.08
C ALA A 474 58.16 -31.42 -20.20
N THR A 475 57.96 -31.40 -18.91
CA THR A 475 58.32 -32.48 -17.98
C THR A 475 57.78 -32.23 -16.54
N HIS A 476 57.51 -33.35 -15.91
CA HIS A 476 57.20 -33.63 -14.52
C HIS A 476 58.05 -32.89 -13.47
N ASP A 477 57.52 -32.60 -12.28
CA ASP A 477 57.85 -33.35 -11.07
C ASP A 477 57.01 -32.92 -9.86
N ASN A 478 56.76 -33.91 -9.01
CA ASN A 478 56.10 -33.99 -7.72
C ASN A 478 56.69 -33.06 -6.64
N VAL A 479 55.87 -32.72 -5.64
CA VAL A 479 56.14 -33.04 -4.22
C VAL A 479 54.85 -32.78 -3.36
N GLU A 480 54.47 -33.82 -2.61
CA GLU A 480 53.71 -34.00 -1.38
C GLU A 480 53.63 -32.79 -0.43
N ALA A 481 52.69 -32.58 0.41
CA ALA A 481 51.82 -33.38 1.29
C ALA A 481 51.06 -32.44 2.25
N THR A 482 49.95 -32.68 2.67
CA THR A 482 49.37 -33.14 3.95
C THR A 482 47.94 -32.68 4.17
N SER A 483 47.09 -33.63 4.14
CA SER A 483 46.00 -34.05 5.05
C SER A 483 45.26 -33.01 5.91
N ARG A 484 43.94 -32.90 5.72
CA ARG A 484 42.96 -33.17 6.79
C ARG A 484 41.58 -33.54 6.24
N ARG A 485 41.10 -34.65 6.76
CA ARG A 485 39.82 -35.33 6.61
C ARG A 485 38.61 -34.43 6.83
N THR A 486 37.59 -34.54 5.98
CA THR A 486 36.17 -34.59 6.39
C THR A 486 35.37 -35.53 5.48
N ARG A 487 34.49 -36.27 6.12
CA ARG A 487 33.76 -37.45 5.67
C ARG A 487 32.85 -37.13 4.45
N ARG A 488 32.94 -37.98 3.45
CA ARG A 488 31.90 -38.22 2.43
C ARG A 488 30.87 -39.20 3.00
N LEU A 489 29.60 -38.85 2.81
CA LEU A 489 28.49 -39.81 2.81
C LEU A 489 28.10 -40.02 1.35
N ASP A 490 28.33 -41.25 0.87
CA ASP A 490 27.88 -41.73 -0.42
C ASP A 490 26.40 -42.00 -0.39
N ILE A 491 25.66 -41.43 -1.34
CA ILE A 491 24.35 -41.93 -1.75
C ILE A 491 24.39 -42.04 -3.29
N SER A 492 24.28 -43.28 -3.73
CA SER A 492 24.24 -43.74 -5.10
C SER A 492 23.06 -43.20 -5.90
N LEU A 493 23.33 -42.66 -7.09
CA LEU A 493 22.35 -42.33 -8.14
C LEU A 493 22.31 -43.47 -9.18
N PRO A 494 21.14 -43.84 -9.69
CA PRO A 494 21.08 -44.66 -10.89
C PRO A 494 21.14 -43.81 -12.18
N THR A 495 21.95 -44.28 -13.08
CA THR A 495 22.15 -43.83 -14.45
C THR A 495 20.88 -44.02 -15.30
N SER A 496 20.38 -42.95 -15.95
CA SER A 496 19.69 -43.13 -17.26
C SER A 496 19.63 -41.84 -18.08
N MET A 497 20.20 -41.94 -19.25
CA MET A 497 19.87 -41.33 -20.55
C MET A 497 19.69 -39.82 -20.69
N SER A 498 20.68 -39.24 -21.34
CA SER A 498 20.64 -37.94 -22.03
C SER A 498 19.50 -37.87 -23.05
N ARG A 499 18.63 -36.84 -22.91
CA ARG A 499 17.88 -36.29 -24.03
C ARG A 499 18.16 -34.78 -24.07
N SER A 500 18.72 -34.35 -25.18
CA SER A 500 18.90 -32.96 -25.57
C SER A 500 17.54 -32.27 -25.65
N HIS A 501 17.31 -31.27 -24.81
CA HIS A 501 16.15 -30.35 -24.93
C HIS A 501 16.57 -29.13 -25.74
N THR A 502 16.09 -29.06 -26.99
CA THR A 502 15.96 -27.80 -27.73
C THR A 502 14.90 -26.93 -27.04
N PRO A 503 15.13 -25.63 -26.87
CA PRO A 503 14.12 -24.73 -26.27
C PRO A 503 12.93 -24.59 -27.23
N GLN A 504 11.73 -24.91 -26.73
CA GLN A 504 10.48 -24.65 -27.45
C GLN A 504 10.16 -23.16 -27.49
N PRO A 505 9.60 -22.62 -28.58
CA PRO A 505 9.21 -21.23 -28.66
C PRO A 505 8.03 -20.94 -27.73
N VAL A 506 8.13 -19.87 -26.96
CA VAL A 506 7.13 -19.41 -26.00
C VAL A 506 5.91 -18.88 -26.75
N ALA A 507 4.74 -19.45 -26.49
CA ALA A 507 3.48 -18.96 -27.02
C ALA A 507 2.96 -17.80 -26.13
N PHE A 508 2.61 -16.68 -26.74
CA PHE A 508 1.98 -15.55 -26.05
C PHE A 508 0.46 -15.68 -26.12
N GLN A 509 -0.22 -15.57 -24.97
CA GLN A 509 -1.67 -15.58 -24.88
C GLN A 509 -2.18 -14.16 -24.58
N ILE A 510 -3.03 -13.63 -25.45
CA ILE A 510 -3.74 -12.36 -25.24
C ILE A 510 -5.24 -12.68 -25.32
N GLY A 511 -5.90 -12.70 -24.17
CA GLY A 511 -7.29 -13.10 -24.06
C GLY A 511 -7.52 -14.59 -24.44
N ARG A 512 -8.57 -14.91 -25.18
CA ARG A 512 -8.88 -16.28 -25.64
C ARG A 512 -8.08 -16.73 -26.88
N SER A 513 -7.22 -15.90 -27.45
CA SER A 513 -6.45 -16.19 -28.68
C SER A 513 -5.00 -16.59 -28.36
N VAL A 514 -4.61 -17.78 -28.77
CA VAL A 514 -3.23 -18.28 -28.66
C VAL A 514 -2.51 -17.99 -29.97
N ILE A 515 -1.54 -17.07 -29.96
CA ILE A 515 -0.69 -16.77 -31.11
C ILE A 515 0.55 -17.66 -31.02
N ARG A 516 0.67 -18.60 -31.95
CA ARG A 516 1.89 -19.41 -32.13
C ARG A 516 2.74 -18.76 -33.21
N PRO A 517 4.08 -18.62 -33.03
CA PRO A 517 4.95 -18.19 -34.11
C PRO A 517 4.98 -19.28 -35.20
N THR A 518 4.67 -18.91 -36.43
CA THR A 518 4.89 -19.78 -37.59
C THR A 518 6.37 -19.78 -37.91
N SER A 519 7.00 -20.96 -37.88
CA SER A 519 8.34 -21.18 -38.42
C SER A 519 8.29 -21.06 -39.95
N PRO A 520 9.30 -20.46 -40.60
CA PRO A 520 9.38 -20.43 -42.05
C PRO A 520 9.68 -21.82 -42.57
N SER A 521 8.77 -22.39 -43.39
CA SER A 521 9.01 -23.61 -44.16
C SER A 521 9.81 -23.26 -45.40
N SER A 522 11.02 -23.76 -45.46
CA SER A 522 11.71 -24.01 -46.72
C SER A 522 11.11 -25.29 -47.30
N ASP A 523 10.50 -25.24 -48.49
CA ASP A 523 10.78 -26.09 -49.63
C ASP A 523 9.73 -25.87 -50.73
N ALA A 524 10.25 -25.41 -51.87
CA ALA A 524 9.57 -25.42 -53.15
C ALA A 524 9.71 -26.80 -53.77
N GLN A 525 8.61 -27.46 -54.15
CA GLN A 525 8.61 -28.36 -55.32
C GLN A 525 7.22 -28.41 -55.97
N ILE A 526 7.28 -28.35 -57.28
CA ILE A 526 6.31 -28.31 -58.33
C ILE A 526 5.54 -29.64 -58.46
N GLY A 527 4.24 -29.60 -58.71
CA GLY A 527 3.48 -30.78 -59.16
C GLY A 527 1.99 -30.49 -59.41
N SER A 528 1.65 -30.48 -60.65
CA SER A 528 0.39 -30.28 -61.35
C SER A 528 -0.77 -31.20 -60.94
N GLY A 529 -2.03 -30.66 -61.02
CA GLY A 529 -3.16 -31.44 -61.51
C GLY A 529 -4.51 -31.22 -60.80
N SER A 530 -5.44 -30.61 -61.59
CA SER A 530 -6.92 -30.79 -61.66
C SER A 530 -7.76 -30.65 -60.38
N GLY A 531 -8.53 -29.59 -60.20
CA GLY A 531 -9.93 -29.45 -60.70
C GLY A 531 -10.95 -29.88 -59.67
N GLU A 532 -11.63 -28.92 -59.06
CA GLU A 532 -13.09 -28.87 -58.89
C GLU A 532 -13.51 -27.64 -58.12
N GLU A 533 -14.63 -27.07 -58.53
CA GLU A 533 -15.17 -25.75 -58.26
C GLU A 533 -15.97 -25.67 -56.95
N PRO A 534 -16.26 -24.45 -56.42
CA PRO A 534 -16.70 -24.23 -55.05
C PRO A 534 -18.21 -24.11 -54.88
N ALA A 535 -18.73 -24.52 -53.72
CA ALA A 535 -20.09 -24.28 -53.29
C ALA A 535 -20.22 -22.93 -52.56
N ARG A 536 -21.21 -22.14 -52.95
CA ARG A 536 -21.57 -20.80 -52.44
C ARG A 536 -22.21 -20.84 -51.02
N PRO A 537 -22.10 -19.76 -50.25
CA PRO A 537 -22.74 -19.66 -48.93
C PRO A 537 -24.22 -19.23 -49.03
N VAL A 538 -25.06 -19.82 -48.19
CA VAL A 538 -26.48 -19.50 -48.02
C VAL A 538 -26.63 -18.36 -47.02
N THR A 539 -27.25 -17.27 -47.48
CA THR A 539 -27.68 -16.13 -46.69
C THR A 539 -29.04 -16.43 -46.06
N LEU A 540 -29.19 -16.27 -44.74
CA LEU A 540 -30.49 -16.25 -44.08
C LEU A 540 -30.75 -14.85 -43.50
N LEU A 541 -31.79 -14.22 -44.01
CA LEU A 541 -32.40 -12.96 -43.58
C LEU A 541 -33.32 -13.18 -42.36
N PRO A 542 -33.52 -12.17 -41.48
CA PRO A 542 -34.36 -12.29 -40.29
C PRO A 542 -35.85 -12.06 -40.61
N LYS A 543 -36.71 -12.82 -39.96
CA LYS A 543 -38.15 -12.66 -39.98
C LYS A 543 -38.60 -11.58 -38.97
N SER A 544 -39.35 -10.63 -39.47
CA SER A 544 -40.18 -9.67 -38.73
C SER A 544 -41.32 -10.37 -37.99
N ALA A 545 -41.58 -9.96 -36.75
CA ALA A 545 -42.81 -10.28 -36.05
C ALA A 545 -43.57 -9.00 -35.72
N THR A 546 -44.82 -9.03 -36.10
CA THR A 546 -45.86 -8.02 -36.06
C THR A 546 -46.37 -7.75 -34.64
N MET A 547 -46.81 -6.50 -34.47
CA MET A 547 -47.62 -5.93 -33.40
C MET A 547 -48.87 -6.76 -33.03
N GLY A 548 -49.18 -6.72 -31.73
CA GLY A 548 -50.52 -7.01 -31.19
C GLY A 548 -50.78 -6.12 -29.98
N GLU A 549 -51.60 -5.11 -30.21
CA GLU A 549 -52.22 -4.21 -29.25
C GLU A 549 -53.25 -4.95 -28.40
N SER A 550 -53.33 -4.72 -27.10
CA SER A 550 -54.58 -4.80 -26.34
C SER A 550 -54.51 -4.02 -25.04
N THR A 551 -55.33 -3.02 -24.98
CA THR A 551 -55.83 -2.19 -23.87
C THR A 551 -56.54 -2.96 -22.78
N ARG A 552 -56.38 -2.60 -21.47
CA ARG A 552 -57.41 -2.03 -20.55
C ARG A 552 -57.00 -2.22 -19.06
N THR A 553 -57.00 -1.09 -18.41
CA THR A 553 -57.69 -0.70 -17.14
C THR A 553 -57.76 -1.71 -15.97
N GLU A 554 -57.14 -1.39 -14.84
CA GLU A 554 -57.62 -0.67 -13.64
C GLU A 554 -56.43 -0.22 -12.81
#